data_6f1a2384d1ee1b86ffc4f12cd4eadd3e
#
_entry.id   6f1a2384d1ee1b86ffc4f12cd4eadd3e
#
_cell.length_a   1.000
_cell.length_b   1.000
_cell.length_c   1.000
_cell.angle_alpha   90.00
_cell.angle_beta   90.00
_cell.angle_gamma   90.00
#
_symmetry.space_group_name_H-M   'P 1'
#
loop_
_entity.id
_entity.type
_entity.pdbx_description
1 polymer ?
#
loop_
_entity_poly.entity_id
_entity_poly.type
_entity_poly.pdbx_seq_one_letter_code
_entity_poly.pdbx_strand_id
1 'polypeptide(L)'
;MERQLLIAGLDGATWTVLDPLLATGRVPTLANLITRGSKHSLRSTIPPISSAAWVTMMSGMNPGQHGVFDFRNLDLSQYTAHDERLANAGSYSVPTLFDYLSQANLTSIAYQVPMTYPPWPIRGQMVAGYPTPDHQRAYTWPPELAGSLGRLYTHSPDQIGAATPAGQASIYHRYITTMTDQLIQLSRGSWDLLMFVNGATDGAQHRFFKFTRPGFPGVSPAEQQQHGHLLDDIMIAADAELGRLLAALPADLDILVISDHGAMPRPGQAFNLNAWLAREGWLNLRAGASATRRRSQQLVEWAKQTLPITDWAKRRLPARFKQQLTSLRSGAGSIDWPRTQAYRVKLSHPIEGIHLNLQGRQPAGVVPTTDYEPLRQEIIARLRTRPEILAVCPREAAYHGPHLANAPDILLQLQPDFDGGADLVEIVTPIPAGWLQSISGYHDLDGILVAAGPSFVPQAALAQQPQLQDITPTVLHLLGQPVPANMDGRVLLPLLASSRPVVVSSPLPNTPAGDNQLSPDEEAGIAAALRDLGYIE
;
A
#
# COMPACT_ATOMS: atom_id res chain seq x y z
N MET A 1 6.13 10.66 -34.86
CA MET A 1 5.48 9.41 -34.42
C MET A 1 4.87 9.69 -33.05
N GLU A 2 3.61 9.40 -32.89
CA GLU A 2 2.95 9.48 -31.59
C GLU A 2 3.60 8.43 -30.67
N ARG A 3 4.09 8.85 -29.52
CA ARG A 3 4.79 7.97 -28.58
C ARG A 3 3.76 7.23 -27.76
N GLN A 4 3.86 5.92 -27.72
CA GLN A 4 3.06 5.07 -26.84
C GLN A 4 3.89 4.65 -25.62
N LEU A 5 3.28 4.69 -24.44
CA LEU A 5 3.91 4.31 -23.18
C LEU A 5 3.09 3.24 -22.47
N LEU A 6 3.75 2.17 -22.04
CA LEU A 6 3.20 1.18 -21.11
C LEU A 6 3.75 1.43 -19.71
N ILE A 7 2.86 1.50 -18.71
CA ILE A 7 3.22 1.38 -17.30
C ILE A 7 2.67 0.07 -16.76
N ALA A 8 3.56 -0.88 -16.51
CA ALA A 8 3.24 -2.16 -15.89
C ALA A 8 3.49 -2.08 -14.38
N GLY A 9 2.43 -1.94 -13.60
CA GLY A 9 2.48 -1.98 -12.14
C GLY A 9 2.50 -3.43 -11.64
N LEU A 10 3.55 -3.83 -10.95
CA LEU A 10 3.66 -5.09 -10.23
C LEU A 10 3.58 -4.77 -8.73
N ASP A 11 2.37 -4.76 -8.18
CA ASP A 11 2.10 -4.35 -6.80
C ASP A 11 3.01 -5.09 -5.82
N GLY A 12 3.66 -4.36 -4.91
CA GLY A 12 4.55 -4.91 -3.90
C GLY A 12 5.83 -5.59 -4.42
N ALA A 13 6.11 -5.58 -5.73
CA ALA A 13 7.27 -6.28 -6.27
C ALA A 13 8.58 -5.71 -5.70
N THR A 14 9.51 -6.61 -5.38
CA THR A 14 10.79 -6.27 -4.75
C THR A 14 11.96 -6.99 -5.40
N TRP A 15 13.11 -6.32 -5.46
CA TRP A 15 14.34 -6.92 -5.97
C TRP A 15 14.81 -8.09 -5.11
N THR A 16 14.50 -8.11 -3.80
CA THR A 16 14.83 -9.23 -2.91
C THR A 16 14.26 -10.57 -3.40
N VAL A 17 13.08 -10.55 -4.06
CA VAL A 17 12.45 -11.74 -4.65
C VAL A 17 12.85 -11.92 -6.10
N LEU A 18 12.95 -10.82 -6.88
CA LEU A 18 13.17 -10.90 -8.33
C LEU A 18 14.64 -11.15 -8.70
N ASP A 19 15.63 -10.67 -7.93
CA ASP A 19 17.05 -10.85 -8.27
C ASP A 19 17.49 -12.34 -8.31
N PRO A 20 17.08 -13.22 -7.39
CA PRO A 20 17.34 -14.65 -7.50
C PRO A 20 16.72 -15.28 -8.77
N LEU A 21 15.52 -14.82 -9.17
CA LEU A 21 14.87 -15.31 -10.38
C LEU A 21 15.56 -14.80 -11.66
N LEU A 22 16.03 -13.55 -11.66
CA LEU A 22 16.85 -12.99 -12.74
C LEU A 22 18.16 -13.76 -12.89
N ALA A 23 18.86 -14.02 -11.77
CA ALA A 23 20.12 -14.75 -11.78
C ALA A 23 20.00 -16.18 -12.31
N THR A 24 18.83 -16.80 -12.17
CA THR A 24 18.55 -18.16 -12.67
C THR A 24 17.82 -18.18 -14.02
N GLY A 25 17.59 -17.02 -14.64
CA GLY A 25 16.93 -16.89 -15.94
C GLY A 25 15.43 -17.24 -15.94
N ARG A 26 14.78 -17.27 -14.78
CA ARG A 26 13.37 -17.68 -14.63
C ARG A 26 12.37 -16.56 -14.97
N VAL A 27 12.81 -15.31 -15.09
CA VAL A 27 12.01 -14.12 -15.47
C VAL A 27 12.62 -13.45 -16.71
N PRO A 28 12.53 -14.09 -17.89
CA PRO A 28 13.23 -13.67 -19.09
C PRO A 28 12.72 -12.34 -19.68
N THR A 29 11.43 -12.01 -19.49
CA THR A 29 10.85 -10.76 -19.97
C THR A 29 11.49 -9.58 -19.26
N LEU A 30 11.51 -9.62 -17.92
CA LEU A 30 12.12 -8.58 -17.09
C LEU A 30 13.63 -8.49 -17.34
N ALA A 31 14.33 -9.64 -17.48
CA ALA A 31 15.75 -9.68 -17.83
C ALA A 31 16.05 -8.97 -19.15
N ASN A 32 15.22 -9.19 -20.17
CA ASN A 32 15.33 -8.51 -21.48
C ASN A 32 15.10 -6.99 -21.35
N LEU A 33 14.06 -6.57 -20.59
CA LEU A 33 13.78 -5.15 -20.36
C LEU A 33 14.94 -4.47 -19.64
N ILE A 34 15.52 -5.09 -18.62
CA ILE A 34 16.69 -4.57 -17.89
C ILE A 34 17.92 -4.48 -18.82
N THR A 35 18.15 -5.48 -19.66
CA THR A 35 19.31 -5.51 -20.56
C THR A 35 19.28 -4.37 -21.58
N ARG A 36 18.12 -4.04 -22.12
CA ARG A 36 17.93 -2.95 -23.09
C ARG A 36 17.52 -1.61 -22.47
N GLY A 37 17.38 -1.55 -21.15
CA GLY A 37 16.94 -0.40 -20.40
C GLY A 37 17.77 -0.19 -19.14
N SER A 38 17.14 0.25 -18.07
CA SER A 38 17.78 0.49 -16.78
C SER A 38 16.97 -0.08 -15.62
N LYS A 39 17.65 -0.50 -14.56
CA LYS A 39 17.10 -1.09 -13.32
C LYS A 39 17.42 -0.21 -12.14
N HIS A 40 16.40 0.13 -11.33
CA HIS A 40 16.54 0.94 -10.11
C HIS A 40 15.60 0.44 -9.01
N SER A 41 15.92 0.79 -7.75
CA SER A 41 14.94 0.75 -6.66
C SER A 41 14.10 2.02 -6.68
N LEU A 42 12.78 1.89 -6.53
CA LEU A 42 11.83 3.00 -6.49
C LEU A 42 11.33 3.20 -5.06
N ARG A 43 11.58 4.38 -4.49
CA ARG A 43 11.18 4.70 -3.13
C ARG A 43 9.68 4.97 -3.07
N SER A 44 9.00 4.25 -2.18
CA SER A 44 7.58 4.41 -1.89
C SER A 44 7.27 5.63 -1.03
N THR A 45 5.98 5.85 -0.77
CA THR A 45 5.48 6.80 0.23
C THR A 45 5.83 6.37 1.65
N ILE A 46 5.62 7.26 2.59
CA ILE A 46 5.59 6.97 4.02
C ILE A 46 4.13 7.15 4.50
N PRO A 47 3.43 6.11 4.98
CA PRO A 47 3.82 4.69 4.94
C PRO A 47 3.78 4.10 3.52
N PRO A 48 4.45 2.95 3.28
CA PRO A 48 4.41 2.24 2.00
C PRO A 48 3.13 1.39 1.92
N ILE A 49 2.02 2.02 1.56
CA ILE A 49 0.72 1.36 1.46
C ILE A 49 0.07 1.73 0.13
N SER A 50 -0.50 0.74 -0.56
CA SER A 50 -0.98 0.88 -1.93
C SER A 50 -1.98 2.04 -2.12
N SER A 51 -2.83 2.34 -1.12
CA SER A 51 -3.75 3.48 -1.20
C SER A 51 -3.05 4.82 -1.34
N ALA A 52 -2.07 5.11 -0.49
CA ALA A 52 -1.30 6.35 -0.55
C ALA A 52 -0.32 6.33 -1.73
N ALA A 53 0.33 5.20 -1.96
CA ALA A 53 1.38 5.03 -2.95
C ALA A 53 0.88 5.22 -4.39
N TRP A 54 -0.22 4.56 -4.78
CA TRP A 54 -0.78 4.72 -6.13
C TRP A 54 -1.37 6.11 -6.37
N VAL A 55 -1.98 6.76 -5.36
CA VAL A 55 -2.42 8.16 -5.51
C VAL A 55 -1.22 9.10 -5.66
N THR A 56 -0.14 8.89 -4.89
CA THR A 56 1.12 9.63 -5.04
C THR A 56 1.70 9.45 -6.45
N MET A 57 1.73 8.22 -6.95
CA MET A 57 2.23 7.95 -8.30
C MET A 57 1.38 8.65 -9.36
N MET A 58 0.04 8.53 -9.29
CA MET A 58 -0.87 9.12 -10.28
C MET A 58 -0.89 10.64 -10.24
N SER A 59 -0.71 11.26 -9.08
CA SER A 59 -0.77 12.73 -8.93
C SER A 59 0.59 13.42 -9.02
N GLY A 60 1.69 12.70 -8.77
CA GLY A 60 3.02 13.30 -8.59
C GLY A 60 3.16 14.10 -7.28
N MET A 61 2.28 13.87 -6.30
CA MET A 61 2.17 14.64 -5.06
C MET A 61 2.29 13.73 -3.84
N ASN A 62 2.80 14.25 -2.72
CA ASN A 62 2.92 13.51 -1.45
C ASN A 62 1.56 13.39 -0.71
N PRO A 63 1.43 12.47 0.26
CA PRO A 63 0.19 12.29 1.03
C PRO A 63 -0.35 13.54 1.73
N GLY A 64 0.50 14.46 2.13
CA GLY A 64 0.08 15.74 2.71
C GLY A 64 -0.62 16.67 1.71
N GLN A 65 -0.38 16.49 0.42
CA GLN A 65 -1.05 17.21 -0.67
C GLN A 65 -2.38 16.57 -1.06
N HIS A 66 -2.41 15.25 -1.27
CA HIS A 66 -3.62 14.57 -1.75
C HIS A 66 -4.54 14.04 -0.64
N GLY A 67 -4.09 13.98 0.61
CA GLY A 67 -4.93 13.64 1.77
C GLY A 67 -5.18 12.16 2.03
N VAL A 68 -4.60 11.25 1.24
CA VAL A 68 -4.71 9.79 1.44
C VAL A 68 -3.44 9.30 2.12
N PHE A 69 -3.55 8.82 3.37
CA PHE A 69 -2.42 8.29 4.15
C PHE A 69 -2.51 6.78 4.36
N ASP A 70 -3.72 6.21 4.23
CA ASP A 70 -4.01 4.80 4.43
C ASP A 70 -5.32 4.43 3.70
N PHE A 71 -5.73 3.16 3.69
CA PHE A 71 -7.07 2.74 3.27
C PHE A 71 -8.18 3.26 4.21
N ARG A 72 -7.83 3.67 5.41
CA ARG A 72 -8.70 4.40 6.33
C ARG A 72 -7.96 5.62 6.88
N ASN A 73 -8.52 6.78 6.65
CA ASN A 73 -7.96 8.00 7.22
C ASN A 73 -8.10 8.01 8.76
N LEU A 74 -7.17 8.68 9.43
CA LEU A 74 -7.23 8.87 10.87
C LEU A 74 -8.36 9.83 11.23
N ASP A 75 -9.18 9.44 12.21
CA ASP A 75 -10.16 10.33 12.84
C ASP A 75 -9.54 10.97 14.10
N LEU A 76 -9.10 12.20 13.98
CA LEU A 76 -8.49 12.96 15.07
C LEU A 76 -9.48 13.31 16.19
N SER A 77 -10.80 13.19 15.95
CA SER A 77 -11.83 13.36 16.99
C SER A 77 -11.91 12.17 17.95
N GLN A 78 -11.21 11.09 17.65
CA GLN A 78 -11.15 9.86 18.44
C GLN A 78 -9.70 9.40 18.62
N TYR A 79 -9.42 8.67 19.71
CA TYR A 79 -8.05 8.22 19.99
C TYR A 79 -7.61 6.97 19.22
N THR A 80 -8.54 6.20 18.71
CA THR A 80 -8.28 4.84 18.19
C THR A 80 -9.11 4.48 16.98
N ALA A 81 -9.98 5.36 16.54
CA ALA A 81 -10.80 5.12 15.39
C ALA A 81 -10.11 5.70 14.16
N HIS A 82 -9.93 4.87 13.17
CA HIS A 82 -9.88 5.33 11.80
C HIS A 82 -11.31 5.77 11.40
N ASP A 83 -11.43 6.68 10.46
CA ASP A 83 -12.71 6.92 9.78
C ASP A 83 -13.31 5.55 9.42
N GLU A 84 -14.57 5.33 9.73
CA GLU A 84 -15.22 4.06 9.36
C GLU A 84 -15.27 3.88 7.84
N ARG A 85 -15.15 4.98 7.09
CA ARG A 85 -15.18 4.99 5.63
C ARG A 85 -13.83 4.60 5.02
N LEU A 86 -13.91 3.75 4.03
CA LEU A 86 -12.74 3.36 3.24
C LEU A 86 -12.37 4.44 2.23
N ALA A 87 -11.08 4.71 2.11
CA ALA A 87 -10.55 5.58 1.08
C ALA A 87 -10.81 4.99 -0.32
N ASN A 88 -11.24 5.84 -1.24
CA ASN A 88 -11.54 5.50 -2.62
C ASN A 88 -11.26 6.72 -3.54
N ALA A 89 -11.66 6.69 -4.81
CA ALA A 89 -11.45 7.80 -5.73
C ALA A 89 -12.07 9.13 -5.27
N GLY A 90 -13.11 9.10 -4.43
CA GLY A 90 -13.71 10.29 -3.82
C GLY A 90 -12.95 10.84 -2.60
N SER A 91 -11.89 10.18 -2.15
CA SER A 91 -11.11 10.60 -0.97
C SER A 91 -10.02 11.60 -1.29
N TYR A 92 -9.73 11.85 -2.54
CA TYR A 92 -8.78 12.87 -3.00
C TYR A 92 -9.41 13.72 -4.12
N SER A 93 -8.93 14.96 -4.26
CA SER A 93 -9.42 15.90 -5.26
C SER A 93 -8.33 16.41 -6.20
N VAL A 94 -7.09 16.01 -5.94
CA VAL A 94 -5.95 16.39 -6.78
C VAL A 94 -6.07 15.73 -8.16
N PRO A 95 -5.76 16.45 -9.27
CA PRO A 95 -5.75 15.86 -10.60
C PRO A 95 -4.72 14.74 -10.71
N THR A 96 -5.06 13.74 -11.49
CA THR A 96 -4.22 12.58 -11.76
C THR A 96 -3.58 12.66 -13.14
N LEU A 97 -2.62 11.78 -13.42
CA LEU A 97 -2.04 11.59 -14.75
C LEU A 97 -3.13 11.46 -15.83
N PHE A 98 -4.21 10.73 -15.55
CA PHE A 98 -5.31 10.51 -16.50
C PHE A 98 -6.08 11.79 -16.81
N ASP A 99 -6.23 12.70 -15.84
CA ASP A 99 -6.89 13.99 -16.03
C ASP A 99 -6.04 14.91 -16.90
N TYR A 100 -4.73 14.98 -16.63
CA TYR A 100 -3.78 15.77 -17.43
C TYR A 100 -3.71 15.27 -18.88
N LEU A 101 -3.65 13.96 -19.10
CA LEU A 101 -3.64 13.38 -20.43
C LEU A 101 -4.97 13.61 -21.18
N SER A 102 -6.10 13.49 -20.48
CA SER A 102 -7.41 13.77 -21.05
C SER A 102 -7.53 15.21 -21.53
N GLN A 103 -7.05 16.18 -20.72
CA GLN A 103 -7.00 17.60 -21.11
C GLN A 103 -6.11 17.85 -22.32
N ALA A 104 -5.01 17.10 -22.44
CA ALA A 104 -4.08 17.17 -23.57
C ALA A 104 -4.58 16.44 -24.82
N ASN A 105 -5.82 15.93 -24.84
CA ASN A 105 -6.38 15.08 -25.88
C ASN A 105 -5.63 13.77 -26.14
N LEU A 106 -4.86 13.28 -25.15
CA LEU A 106 -4.21 11.98 -25.18
C LEU A 106 -5.15 10.91 -24.61
N THR A 107 -5.11 9.72 -25.22
CA THR A 107 -5.99 8.60 -24.87
C THR A 107 -5.30 7.64 -23.92
N SER A 108 -5.94 7.37 -22.77
CA SER A 108 -5.41 6.48 -21.74
C SER A 108 -6.24 5.21 -21.60
N ILE A 109 -5.55 4.09 -21.36
CA ILE A 109 -6.15 2.85 -20.85
C ILE A 109 -5.63 2.65 -19.43
N ALA A 110 -6.52 2.78 -18.43
CA ALA A 110 -6.23 2.52 -17.03
C ALA A 110 -6.90 1.21 -16.61
N TYR A 111 -6.10 0.21 -16.19
CA TYR A 111 -6.65 -1.09 -15.83
C TYR A 111 -6.23 -1.49 -14.43
N GLN A 112 -7.22 -1.62 -13.54
CA GLN A 112 -7.06 -2.04 -12.13
C GLN A 112 -6.02 -1.24 -11.34
N VAL A 113 -5.83 0.04 -11.67
CA VAL A 113 -4.99 0.93 -10.85
C VAL A 113 -5.70 1.16 -9.51
N PRO A 114 -5.06 0.87 -8.36
CA PRO A 114 -5.69 1.08 -7.06
C PRO A 114 -6.14 2.52 -6.86
N MET A 115 -7.20 2.70 -6.07
CA MET A 115 -7.82 3.99 -5.77
C MET A 115 -8.53 4.66 -6.96
N THR A 116 -8.87 3.92 -8.01
CA THR A 116 -9.64 4.42 -9.17
C THR A 116 -11.13 4.02 -9.14
N TYR A 117 -11.62 3.48 -8.04
CA TYR A 117 -13.06 3.23 -7.85
C TYR A 117 -13.71 4.32 -6.98
N PRO A 118 -14.89 4.86 -7.35
CA PRO A 118 -15.58 4.66 -8.62
C PRO A 118 -14.82 5.27 -9.82
N PRO A 119 -14.92 4.66 -11.02
CA PRO A 119 -14.28 5.21 -12.20
C PRO A 119 -14.91 6.55 -12.61
N TRP A 120 -14.08 7.44 -13.16
CA TRP A 120 -14.52 8.76 -13.63
C TRP A 120 -14.24 8.97 -15.11
N PRO A 121 -14.85 9.99 -15.73
CA PRO A 121 -14.64 10.29 -17.13
C PRO A 121 -13.16 10.62 -17.44
N ILE A 122 -12.55 9.83 -18.31
CA ILE A 122 -11.24 10.09 -18.92
C ILE A 122 -11.37 9.98 -20.44
N ARG A 123 -10.43 10.59 -21.16
CA ARG A 123 -10.27 10.30 -22.58
C ARG A 123 -9.64 8.92 -22.74
N GLY A 124 -10.46 7.90 -23.02
CA GLY A 124 -10.04 6.52 -23.13
C GLY A 124 -10.90 5.56 -22.32
N GLN A 125 -10.27 4.60 -21.69
CA GLN A 125 -10.92 3.50 -21.00
C GLN A 125 -10.35 3.30 -19.60
N MET A 126 -11.22 3.11 -18.61
CA MET A 126 -10.83 2.79 -17.24
C MET A 126 -11.57 1.55 -16.76
N VAL A 127 -10.83 0.58 -16.26
CA VAL A 127 -11.33 -0.52 -15.43
C VAL A 127 -10.83 -0.26 -14.02
N ALA A 128 -11.73 0.09 -13.12
CA ALA A 128 -11.39 0.51 -11.77
C ALA A 128 -10.62 -0.58 -11.00
N GLY A 129 -9.62 -0.14 -10.26
CA GLY A 129 -8.85 -0.99 -9.38
C GLY A 129 -9.39 -0.99 -7.96
N TYR A 130 -8.66 -1.67 -7.10
CA TYR A 130 -8.99 -1.81 -5.68
C TYR A 130 -9.03 -0.43 -4.96
N PRO A 131 -9.99 -0.16 -4.05
CA PRO A 131 -11.05 -1.04 -3.59
C PRO A 131 -12.32 -0.95 -4.46
N THR A 132 -12.52 -1.93 -5.33
CA THR A 132 -13.74 -2.06 -6.11
C THR A 132 -14.67 -3.07 -5.44
N PRO A 133 -15.94 -2.72 -5.13
CA PRO A 133 -16.89 -3.68 -4.57
C PRO A 133 -17.28 -4.75 -5.58
N ASP A 134 -17.82 -5.87 -5.09
CA ASP A 134 -18.15 -7.00 -5.94
C ASP A 134 -19.30 -6.68 -6.93
N HIS A 135 -19.04 -6.80 -8.20
CA HIS A 135 -19.86 -7.02 -9.42
C HIS A 135 -21.15 -6.24 -9.72
N GLN A 136 -21.73 -5.46 -8.83
CA GLN A 136 -23.08 -4.93 -9.05
C GLN A 136 -23.13 -3.46 -9.47
N ARG A 137 -22.01 -2.74 -9.48
CA ARG A 137 -21.94 -1.33 -9.84
C ARG A 137 -21.02 -1.08 -11.03
N ALA A 138 -21.14 0.12 -11.60
CA ALA A 138 -20.28 0.57 -12.68
C ALA A 138 -18.82 0.61 -12.21
N TYR A 139 -17.99 -0.32 -12.71
CA TYR A 139 -16.57 -0.42 -12.43
C TYR A 139 -15.71 -0.03 -13.64
N THR A 140 -16.36 0.47 -14.70
CA THR A 140 -15.68 0.87 -15.93
C THR A 140 -16.07 2.26 -16.38
N TRP A 141 -15.16 2.91 -17.09
CA TRP A 141 -15.44 4.06 -17.92
C TRP A 141 -14.93 3.80 -19.36
N PRO A 142 -15.74 4.00 -20.41
CA PRO A 142 -17.19 4.26 -20.29
C PRO A 142 -17.95 3.04 -19.72
N PRO A 143 -19.19 3.20 -19.23
CA PRO A 143 -19.94 2.10 -18.57
C PRO A 143 -20.17 0.87 -19.48
N GLU A 144 -20.31 1.08 -20.78
CA GLU A 144 -20.56 0.03 -21.77
C GLU A 144 -19.38 -0.94 -21.90
N LEU A 145 -18.18 -0.52 -21.49
CA LEU A 145 -16.97 -1.34 -21.51
C LEU A 145 -17.14 -2.62 -20.70
N ALA A 146 -17.87 -2.56 -19.58
CA ALA A 146 -18.11 -3.73 -18.72
C ALA A 146 -18.73 -4.91 -19.49
N GLY A 147 -19.63 -4.64 -20.43
CA GLY A 147 -20.28 -5.68 -21.25
C GLY A 147 -19.31 -6.41 -22.18
N SER A 148 -18.23 -5.76 -22.62
CA SER A 148 -17.23 -6.35 -23.52
C SER A 148 -16.14 -7.14 -22.80
N LEU A 149 -15.85 -6.80 -21.54
CA LEU A 149 -14.81 -7.45 -20.73
C LEU A 149 -15.33 -8.67 -19.97
N GLY A 150 -16.64 -8.85 -19.88
CA GLY A 150 -17.24 -9.86 -19.05
C GLY A 150 -17.06 -9.54 -17.56
N ARG A 151 -17.07 -10.58 -16.73
CA ARG A 151 -16.96 -10.42 -15.28
C ARG A 151 -15.55 -9.96 -14.89
N LEU A 152 -15.45 -8.85 -14.14
CA LEU A 152 -14.20 -8.46 -13.50
C LEU A 152 -13.74 -9.60 -12.58
N TYR A 153 -12.54 -10.11 -12.81
CA TYR A 153 -11.97 -11.13 -11.95
C TYR A 153 -11.34 -10.46 -10.73
N THR A 154 -12.15 -10.27 -9.71
CA THR A 154 -11.64 -9.94 -8.36
C THR A 154 -11.57 -11.24 -7.58
N HIS A 155 -10.45 -11.51 -6.93
CA HIS A 155 -10.41 -12.63 -5.99
C HIS A 155 -11.29 -12.25 -4.79
N SER A 156 -12.36 -13.01 -4.58
CA SER A 156 -13.10 -12.88 -3.34
C SER A 156 -12.21 -13.33 -2.18
N PRO A 157 -12.10 -12.54 -1.11
CA PRO A 157 -11.37 -12.95 0.11
C PRO A 157 -11.82 -14.30 0.63
N ASP A 158 -13.10 -14.60 0.48
CA ASP A 158 -13.66 -15.88 0.88
C ASP A 158 -13.11 -17.06 0.06
N GLN A 159 -12.85 -16.83 -1.23
CA GLN A 159 -12.27 -17.87 -2.09
C GLN A 159 -10.79 -18.08 -1.79
N ILE A 160 -10.05 -17.01 -1.53
CA ILE A 160 -8.62 -17.11 -1.21
C ILE A 160 -8.41 -17.66 0.20
N GLY A 161 -9.10 -17.13 1.21
CA GLY A 161 -8.93 -17.54 2.60
C GLY A 161 -9.28 -18.99 2.89
N ALA A 162 -10.25 -19.56 2.16
CA ALA A 162 -10.67 -20.96 2.30
C ALA A 162 -9.85 -21.96 1.48
N ALA A 163 -9.03 -21.50 0.52
CA ALA A 163 -8.27 -22.38 -0.36
C ALA A 163 -6.97 -22.88 0.30
N THR A 164 -6.52 -24.07 -0.11
CA THR A 164 -5.15 -24.54 0.20
C THR A 164 -4.10 -23.63 -0.45
N PRO A 165 -2.83 -23.63 0.01
CA PRO A 165 -1.79 -22.80 -0.62
C PRO A 165 -1.69 -22.97 -2.15
N ALA A 166 -1.77 -24.22 -2.64
CA ALA A 166 -1.78 -24.50 -4.09
C ALA A 166 -3.07 -23.97 -4.75
N GLY A 167 -4.22 -24.05 -4.07
CA GLY A 167 -5.48 -23.47 -4.55
C GLY A 167 -5.42 -21.96 -4.63
N GLN A 168 -4.79 -21.30 -3.67
CA GLN A 168 -4.55 -19.84 -3.68
C GLN A 168 -3.65 -19.45 -4.86
N ALA A 169 -2.56 -20.15 -5.08
CA ALA A 169 -1.69 -19.93 -6.23
C ALA A 169 -2.44 -20.08 -7.56
N SER A 170 -3.30 -21.10 -7.69
CA SER A 170 -4.14 -21.31 -8.89
C SER A 170 -5.12 -20.15 -9.13
N ILE A 171 -5.63 -19.50 -8.08
CA ILE A 171 -6.47 -18.29 -8.19
C ILE A 171 -5.64 -17.13 -8.74
N TYR A 172 -4.42 -16.89 -8.21
CA TYR A 172 -3.54 -15.85 -8.71
C TYR A 172 -3.13 -16.06 -10.18
N HIS A 173 -2.77 -17.28 -10.57
CA HIS A 173 -2.46 -17.60 -11.96
C HIS A 173 -3.62 -17.25 -12.90
N ARG A 174 -4.83 -17.66 -12.55
CA ARG A 174 -6.03 -17.38 -13.34
C ARG A 174 -6.32 -15.87 -13.42
N TYR A 175 -6.12 -15.14 -12.30
CA TYR A 175 -6.25 -13.69 -12.27
C TYR A 175 -5.28 -13.02 -13.25
N ILE A 176 -3.99 -13.35 -13.20
CA ILE A 176 -2.95 -12.76 -14.06
C ILE A 176 -3.26 -13.04 -15.54
N THR A 177 -3.62 -14.29 -15.89
CA THR A 177 -3.96 -14.68 -17.27
C THR A 177 -5.19 -13.92 -17.78
N THR A 178 -6.27 -13.84 -16.98
CA THR A 178 -7.50 -13.12 -17.35
C THR A 178 -7.23 -11.63 -17.54
N MET A 179 -6.44 -11.02 -16.67
CA MET A 179 -6.01 -9.63 -16.77
C MET A 179 -5.28 -9.39 -18.09
N THR A 180 -4.34 -10.24 -18.45
CA THR A 180 -3.59 -10.11 -19.71
C THR A 180 -4.48 -10.26 -20.95
N ASP A 181 -5.44 -11.19 -20.93
CA ASP A 181 -6.42 -11.33 -22.03
C ASP A 181 -7.23 -10.07 -22.23
N GLN A 182 -7.71 -9.46 -21.13
CA GLN A 182 -8.48 -8.22 -21.16
C GLN A 182 -7.61 -7.03 -21.61
N LEU A 183 -6.36 -6.93 -21.16
CA LEU A 183 -5.42 -5.90 -21.59
C LEU A 183 -5.12 -5.98 -23.10
N ILE A 184 -4.89 -7.18 -23.64
CA ILE A 184 -4.72 -7.40 -25.08
C ILE A 184 -5.98 -7.00 -25.85
N GLN A 185 -7.16 -7.28 -25.32
CA GLN A 185 -8.41 -6.84 -25.93
C GLN A 185 -8.54 -5.31 -25.95
N LEU A 186 -8.28 -4.64 -24.83
CA LEU A 186 -8.37 -3.18 -24.68
C LEU A 186 -7.36 -2.45 -25.55
N SER A 187 -6.16 -2.99 -25.70
CA SER A 187 -5.05 -2.37 -26.45
C SER A 187 -5.20 -2.39 -27.98
N ARG A 188 -6.26 -3.02 -28.53
CA ARG A 188 -6.49 -3.09 -29.99
C ARG A 188 -6.82 -1.74 -30.63
N GLY A 189 -7.26 -0.74 -29.84
CA GLY A 189 -7.53 0.62 -30.32
C GLY A 189 -6.28 1.50 -30.30
N SER A 190 -6.47 2.79 -30.64
CA SER A 190 -5.42 3.79 -30.49
C SER A 190 -5.37 4.27 -29.04
N TRP A 191 -4.17 4.36 -28.48
CA TRP A 191 -3.91 4.88 -27.14
C TRP A 191 -2.50 5.47 -27.08
N ASP A 192 -2.30 6.40 -26.14
CA ASP A 192 -1.01 7.05 -25.85
C ASP A 192 -0.38 6.48 -24.58
N LEU A 193 -1.22 6.17 -23.58
CA LEU A 193 -0.83 5.54 -22.32
C LEU A 193 -1.66 4.27 -22.08
N LEU A 194 -0.99 3.15 -21.82
CA LEU A 194 -1.59 1.97 -21.22
C LEU A 194 -0.96 1.77 -19.85
N MET A 195 -1.77 1.80 -18.80
CA MET A 195 -1.33 1.53 -17.43
C MET A 195 -2.18 0.44 -16.81
N PHE A 196 -1.53 -0.56 -16.21
CA PHE A 196 -2.22 -1.57 -15.43
C PHE A 196 -1.49 -1.87 -14.12
N VAL A 197 -2.20 -2.45 -13.14
CA VAL A 197 -1.61 -2.92 -11.89
C VAL A 197 -2.00 -4.37 -11.65
N ASN A 198 -0.98 -5.21 -11.43
CA ASN A 198 -1.12 -6.61 -11.08
C ASN A 198 -0.99 -6.78 -9.55
N GLY A 199 -2.13 -6.88 -8.84
CA GLY A 199 -2.15 -7.08 -7.40
C GLY A 199 -1.84 -8.52 -6.94
N ALA A 200 -1.68 -9.49 -7.86
CA ALA A 200 -1.35 -10.86 -7.48
C ALA A 200 0.07 -10.98 -6.92
N THR A 201 0.98 -10.10 -7.33
CA THR A 201 2.38 -10.08 -6.86
C THR A 201 2.46 -9.71 -5.39
N ASP A 202 1.70 -8.73 -4.94
CA ASP A 202 1.60 -8.37 -3.52
C ASP A 202 0.86 -9.43 -2.71
N GLY A 203 -0.32 -9.85 -3.16
CA GLY A 203 -1.11 -10.88 -2.49
C GLY A 203 -0.34 -12.20 -2.29
N ALA A 204 0.50 -12.60 -3.26
CA ALA A 204 1.35 -13.78 -3.13
C ALA A 204 2.43 -13.60 -2.05
N GLN A 205 3.02 -12.42 -1.95
CA GLN A 205 4.03 -12.11 -0.93
C GLN A 205 3.42 -12.15 0.47
N HIS A 206 2.26 -11.55 0.69
CA HIS A 206 1.55 -11.63 1.97
C HIS A 206 1.31 -13.07 2.43
N ARG A 207 1.06 -14.00 1.52
CA ARG A 207 0.65 -15.38 1.85
C ARG A 207 1.78 -16.40 1.84
N PHE A 208 2.78 -16.24 0.95
CA PHE A 208 3.73 -17.31 0.65
C PHE A 208 5.14 -17.08 1.17
N PHE A 209 5.50 -15.90 1.67
CA PHE A 209 6.81 -15.67 2.27
C PHE A 209 7.16 -16.69 3.37
N LYS A 210 6.18 -17.15 4.15
CA LYS A 210 6.39 -18.16 5.19
C LYS A 210 7.00 -19.47 4.67
N PHE A 211 6.74 -19.81 3.41
CA PHE A 211 7.25 -21.05 2.82
C PHE A 211 8.65 -20.90 2.23
N THR A 212 9.11 -19.67 1.98
CA THR A 212 10.42 -19.41 1.38
C THR A 212 11.55 -19.37 2.43
N ARG A 213 11.23 -19.28 3.72
CA ARG A 213 12.21 -19.16 4.80
C ARG A 213 12.29 -20.42 5.67
N PRO A 214 13.47 -21.08 5.73
CA PRO A 214 13.71 -22.17 6.67
C PRO A 214 13.46 -21.73 8.13
N GLY A 215 12.73 -22.56 8.88
CA GLY A 215 12.43 -22.29 10.28
C GLY A 215 11.41 -21.20 10.56
N PHE A 216 10.61 -20.80 9.56
CA PHE A 216 9.52 -19.83 9.79
C PHE A 216 8.54 -20.39 10.85
N PRO A 217 8.17 -19.60 11.89
CA PRO A 217 7.38 -20.08 13.01
C PRO A 217 6.06 -20.71 12.57
N GLY A 218 5.83 -21.97 12.99
CA GLY A 218 4.61 -22.71 12.72
C GLY A 218 4.49 -23.28 11.31
N VAL A 219 5.54 -23.26 10.50
CA VAL A 219 5.63 -23.92 9.19
C VAL A 219 6.61 -25.09 9.30
N SER A 220 6.13 -26.30 8.96
CA SER A 220 6.96 -27.51 9.00
C SER A 220 7.94 -27.56 7.81
N PRO A 221 9.08 -28.27 7.92
CA PRO A 221 9.98 -28.48 6.78
C PRO A 221 9.28 -29.17 5.57
N ALA A 222 8.29 -30.04 5.83
CA ALA A 222 7.51 -30.67 4.78
C ALA A 222 6.65 -29.65 4.00
N GLU A 223 5.99 -28.73 4.69
CA GLU A 223 5.22 -27.65 4.06
C GLU A 223 6.14 -26.69 3.29
N GLN A 224 7.33 -26.37 3.81
CA GLN A 224 8.31 -25.57 3.10
C GLN A 224 8.78 -26.25 1.80
N GLN A 225 9.07 -27.55 1.87
CA GLN A 225 9.43 -28.34 0.69
C GLN A 225 8.28 -28.40 -0.33
N GLN A 226 7.05 -28.56 0.15
CA GLN A 226 5.86 -28.68 -0.70
C GLN A 226 5.45 -27.35 -1.33
N HIS A 227 5.61 -26.22 -0.64
CA HIS A 227 5.02 -24.93 -1.02
C HIS A 227 6.05 -23.80 -1.23
N GLY A 228 7.34 -24.05 -1.00
CA GLY A 228 8.40 -23.04 -1.08
C GLY A 228 8.57 -22.39 -2.46
N HIS A 229 8.09 -23.04 -3.51
CA HIS A 229 8.12 -22.54 -4.89
C HIS A 229 6.97 -21.57 -5.25
N LEU A 230 5.89 -21.54 -4.44
CA LEU A 230 4.64 -20.86 -4.83
C LEU A 230 4.80 -19.35 -5.05
N LEU A 231 5.63 -18.67 -4.25
CA LEU A 231 5.91 -17.25 -4.46
C LEU A 231 6.62 -17.02 -5.79
N ASP A 232 7.66 -17.80 -6.04
CA ASP A 232 8.42 -17.74 -7.29
C ASP A 232 7.51 -17.97 -8.49
N ASP A 233 6.65 -18.98 -8.44
CA ASP A 233 5.76 -19.35 -9.54
C ASP A 233 4.81 -18.19 -9.92
N ILE A 234 4.33 -17.42 -8.95
CA ILE A 234 3.49 -16.24 -9.23
C ILE A 234 4.32 -15.12 -9.88
N MET A 235 5.55 -14.88 -9.43
CA MET A 235 6.43 -13.89 -10.07
C MET A 235 6.79 -14.30 -11.50
N ILE A 236 7.06 -15.58 -11.74
CA ILE A 236 7.33 -16.13 -13.06
C ILE A 236 6.10 -16.02 -13.96
N ALA A 237 4.91 -16.31 -13.44
CA ALA A 237 3.68 -16.14 -14.19
C ALA A 237 3.43 -14.67 -14.56
N ALA A 238 3.70 -13.74 -13.65
CA ALA A 238 3.59 -12.30 -13.94
C ALA A 238 4.57 -11.86 -15.04
N ASP A 239 5.81 -12.35 -15.02
CA ASP A 239 6.82 -12.09 -16.06
C ASP A 239 6.41 -12.68 -17.42
N ALA A 240 5.95 -13.93 -17.43
CA ALA A 240 5.52 -14.60 -18.66
C ALA A 240 4.31 -13.91 -19.31
N GLU A 241 3.34 -13.49 -18.49
CA GLU A 241 2.14 -12.79 -18.96
C GLU A 241 2.45 -11.35 -19.39
N LEU A 242 3.40 -10.66 -18.74
CA LEU A 242 3.95 -9.41 -19.26
C LEU A 242 4.59 -9.62 -20.65
N GLY A 243 5.36 -10.69 -20.83
CA GLY A 243 5.93 -11.06 -22.13
C GLY A 243 4.86 -11.32 -23.19
N ARG A 244 3.78 -12.00 -22.83
CA ARG A 244 2.63 -12.24 -23.73
C ARG A 244 1.92 -10.93 -24.09
N LEU A 245 1.74 -10.01 -23.15
CA LEU A 245 1.18 -8.69 -23.42
C LEU A 245 2.10 -7.91 -24.38
N LEU A 246 3.40 -7.83 -24.10
CA LEU A 246 4.37 -7.11 -24.93
C LEU A 246 4.43 -7.65 -26.37
N ALA A 247 4.25 -8.96 -26.56
CA ALA A 247 4.19 -9.57 -27.90
C ALA A 247 2.94 -9.14 -28.69
N ALA A 248 1.90 -8.68 -28.04
CA ALA A 248 0.67 -8.17 -28.67
C ALA A 248 0.67 -6.65 -28.89
N LEU A 249 1.65 -5.93 -28.34
CA LEU A 249 1.80 -4.48 -28.42
C LEU A 249 2.85 -4.06 -29.47
N PRO A 250 2.90 -2.79 -29.90
CA PRO A 250 3.94 -2.28 -30.80
C PRO A 250 5.36 -2.52 -30.29
N ALA A 251 6.28 -2.84 -31.21
CA ALA A 251 7.65 -3.21 -30.85
C ALA A 251 8.51 -2.03 -30.35
N ASP A 252 8.20 -0.80 -30.76
CA ASP A 252 8.89 0.45 -30.44
C ASP A 252 8.26 1.20 -29.24
N LEU A 253 7.64 0.44 -28.35
CA LEU A 253 6.96 0.94 -27.15
C LEU A 253 7.96 1.36 -26.07
N ASP A 254 7.69 2.51 -25.44
CA ASP A 254 8.32 2.89 -24.18
C ASP A 254 7.64 2.15 -23.01
N ILE A 255 8.44 1.62 -22.07
CA ILE A 255 7.96 0.73 -21.02
C ILE A 255 8.54 1.17 -19.67
N LEU A 256 7.67 1.36 -18.69
CA LEU A 256 7.99 1.44 -17.27
C LEU A 256 7.42 0.21 -16.57
N VAL A 257 8.25 -0.57 -15.89
CA VAL A 257 7.78 -1.57 -14.90
C VAL A 257 8.06 -1.01 -13.53
N ILE A 258 7.02 -0.82 -12.74
CA ILE A 258 7.11 -0.20 -11.42
C ILE A 258 6.39 -1.04 -10.36
N SER A 259 6.77 -0.86 -9.09
CA SER A 259 5.92 -1.22 -7.96
C SER A 259 5.72 -0.01 -7.04
N ASP A 260 4.60 0.02 -6.39
CA ASP A 260 4.22 1.08 -5.45
C ASP A 260 4.98 1.00 -4.13
N HIS A 261 5.39 -0.19 -3.71
CA HIS A 261 6.26 -0.48 -2.57
C HIS A 261 7.01 -1.78 -2.80
N GLY A 262 7.92 -2.10 -1.90
CA GLY A 262 8.56 -3.40 -1.81
C GLY A 262 7.83 -4.34 -0.86
N ALA A 263 8.42 -5.50 -0.65
CA ALA A 263 7.92 -6.47 0.32
C ALA A 263 9.07 -7.18 1.04
N MET A 264 8.79 -7.58 2.28
CA MET A 264 9.71 -8.30 3.14
C MET A 264 8.96 -9.36 3.96
N PRO A 265 9.62 -10.41 4.41
CA PRO A 265 9.01 -11.35 5.34
C PRO A 265 8.66 -10.66 6.67
N ARG A 266 7.51 -10.99 7.23
CA ARG A 266 7.05 -10.42 8.49
C ARG A 266 8.05 -10.70 9.62
N PRO A 267 8.43 -9.69 10.43
CA PRO A 267 9.30 -9.84 11.60
C PRO A 267 8.70 -10.74 12.67
N GLY A 268 9.56 -11.42 13.43
CA GLY A 268 9.11 -12.29 14.53
C GLY A 268 8.93 -11.60 15.88
N GLN A 269 9.34 -10.34 15.99
CA GLN A 269 9.24 -9.53 17.21
C GLN A 269 8.44 -8.26 16.98
N ALA A 270 7.77 -7.78 18.02
CA ALA A 270 7.02 -6.54 17.99
C ALA A 270 7.61 -5.53 18.97
N PHE A 271 7.81 -4.30 18.50
CA PHE A 271 8.08 -3.13 19.33
C PHE A 271 6.78 -2.46 19.75
N ASN A 272 6.50 -2.45 21.05
CA ASN A 272 5.26 -1.95 21.63
C ASN A 272 5.42 -0.47 22.02
N LEU A 273 5.18 0.43 21.09
CA LEU A 273 5.42 1.85 21.24
C LEU A 273 4.66 2.46 22.42
N ASN A 274 3.40 2.06 22.67
CA ASN A 274 2.64 2.53 23.84
C ASN A 274 3.22 2.05 25.17
N ALA A 275 3.80 0.85 25.23
CA ALA A 275 4.50 0.38 26.42
C ALA A 275 5.77 1.20 26.70
N TRP A 276 6.49 1.57 25.65
CA TRP A 276 7.64 2.44 25.76
C TRP A 276 7.23 3.85 26.22
N LEU A 277 6.20 4.47 25.60
CA LEU A 277 5.66 5.76 26.01
C LEU A 277 5.20 5.76 27.48
N ALA A 278 4.61 4.66 27.94
CA ALA A 278 4.19 4.51 29.34
C ALA A 278 5.41 4.44 30.29
N ARG A 279 6.49 3.76 29.90
CA ARG A 279 7.72 3.68 30.70
C ARG A 279 8.44 5.02 30.78
N GLU A 280 8.39 5.82 29.73
CA GLU A 280 8.93 7.18 29.71
C GLU A 280 8.04 8.21 30.44
N GLY A 281 6.81 7.84 30.83
CA GLY A 281 5.90 8.70 31.59
C GLY A 281 4.97 9.57 30.73
N TRP A 282 5.01 9.43 29.40
CA TRP A 282 4.14 10.19 28.49
C TRP A 282 2.77 9.56 28.26
N LEU A 283 2.63 8.25 28.56
CA LEU A 283 1.35 7.55 28.50
C LEU A 283 0.99 7.00 29.89
N ASN A 284 -0.24 7.21 30.31
CA ASN A 284 -0.75 6.75 31.60
C ASN A 284 -1.79 5.66 31.42
N LEU A 285 -1.68 4.60 32.20
CA LEU A 285 -2.63 3.49 32.21
C LEU A 285 -3.61 3.63 33.37
N ARG A 286 -4.86 3.27 33.19
CA ARG A 286 -5.85 3.19 34.25
C ARG A 286 -5.46 2.14 35.29
N ALA A 287 -5.79 2.34 36.54
CA ALA A 287 -5.50 1.41 37.64
C ALA A 287 -6.09 0.02 37.31
N GLY A 288 -5.29 -1.04 37.43
CA GLY A 288 -5.70 -2.41 37.17
C GLY A 288 -5.69 -2.84 35.70
N ALA A 289 -5.45 -1.93 34.75
CA ALA A 289 -5.52 -2.21 33.31
C ALA A 289 -4.55 -3.32 32.86
N SER A 290 -3.35 -3.37 33.41
CA SER A 290 -2.33 -4.39 33.07
C SER A 290 -2.74 -5.79 33.53
N ALA A 291 -3.34 -5.93 34.71
CA ALA A 291 -3.78 -7.23 35.22
C ALA A 291 -5.02 -7.76 34.47
N THR A 292 -5.98 -6.87 34.16
CA THR A 292 -7.17 -7.20 33.39
C THR A 292 -6.80 -7.63 31.97
N ARG A 293 -5.84 -6.96 31.34
CA ARG A 293 -5.39 -7.30 29.98
C ARG A 293 -4.64 -8.63 29.93
N ARG A 294 -3.77 -8.96 30.86
CA ARG A 294 -3.12 -10.28 30.93
C ARG A 294 -4.16 -11.39 31.03
N ARG A 295 -5.21 -11.20 31.85
CA ARG A 295 -6.30 -12.19 31.97
C ARG A 295 -7.15 -12.28 30.69
N SER A 296 -7.46 -11.15 30.05
CA SER A 296 -8.24 -11.17 28.80
C SER A 296 -7.45 -11.75 27.62
N GLN A 297 -6.14 -11.48 27.51
CA GLN A 297 -5.27 -12.10 26.51
C GLN A 297 -5.15 -13.61 26.73
N GLN A 298 -4.96 -14.07 27.95
CA GLN A 298 -4.95 -15.51 28.30
C GLN A 298 -6.28 -16.18 27.97
N LEU A 299 -7.42 -15.52 28.24
CA LEU A 299 -8.76 -16.01 27.90
C LEU A 299 -8.98 -16.08 26.38
N VAL A 300 -8.57 -15.06 25.63
CA VAL A 300 -8.66 -15.05 24.16
C VAL A 300 -7.76 -16.12 23.54
N GLU A 301 -6.55 -16.30 24.05
CA GLU A 301 -5.62 -17.33 23.58
C GLU A 301 -6.13 -18.73 23.90
N TRP A 302 -6.64 -18.95 25.11
CA TRP A 302 -7.32 -20.19 25.50
C TRP A 302 -8.55 -20.46 24.62
N ALA A 303 -9.39 -19.44 24.37
CA ALA A 303 -10.57 -19.59 23.52
C ALA A 303 -10.22 -19.93 22.06
N LYS A 304 -9.14 -19.38 21.52
CA LYS A 304 -8.64 -19.72 20.17
C LYS A 304 -8.10 -21.16 20.09
N GLN A 305 -7.49 -21.64 21.17
CA GLN A 305 -6.93 -23.00 21.22
C GLN A 305 -8.00 -24.07 21.50
N THR A 306 -9.08 -23.73 22.21
CA THR A 306 -10.08 -24.70 22.69
C THR A 306 -11.41 -24.67 21.95
N LEU A 307 -11.73 -23.53 21.28
CA LEU A 307 -12.97 -23.37 20.53
C LEU A 307 -12.63 -23.12 19.05
N PRO A 308 -12.89 -24.08 18.14
CA PRO A 308 -12.84 -23.81 16.71
C PRO A 308 -14.02 -22.88 16.37
N ILE A 309 -13.88 -21.59 16.68
CA ILE A 309 -14.83 -20.58 16.24
C ILE A 309 -14.64 -20.46 14.73
N THR A 310 -15.49 -21.13 13.97
CA THR A 310 -15.52 -21.07 12.52
C THR A 310 -15.72 -19.61 12.09
N ASP A 311 -15.17 -19.22 10.94
CA ASP A 311 -15.34 -17.87 10.40
C ASP A 311 -16.82 -17.49 10.22
N TRP A 312 -17.69 -18.47 10.06
CA TRP A 312 -19.15 -18.33 10.06
C TRP A 312 -19.69 -17.76 11.39
N ALA A 313 -19.16 -18.20 12.54
CA ALA A 313 -19.59 -17.70 13.86
C ALA A 313 -19.09 -16.25 14.10
N LYS A 314 -17.87 -15.92 13.63
CA LYS A 314 -17.31 -14.55 13.70
C LYS A 314 -18.15 -13.54 12.90
N ARG A 315 -18.71 -13.95 11.78
CA ARG A 315 -19.56 -13.07 10.91
C ARG A 315 -20.88 -12.69 11.57
N ARG A 316 -21.45 -13.54 12.43
CA ARG A 316 -22.74 -13.34 13.11
C ARG A 316 -22.65 -12.60 14.44
N LEU A 317 -21.46 -12.24 14.91
CA LEU A 317 -21.32 -11.46 16.12
C LEU A 317 -21.91 -10.04 15.92
N PRO A 318 -22.78 -9.56 16.85
CA PRO A 318 -23.32 -8.19 16.77
C PRO A 318 -22.20 -7.14 16.70
N ALA A 319 -22.43 -6.04 15.97
CA ALA A 319 -21.43 -4.98 15.76
C ALA A 319 -20.84 -4.45 17.08
N ARG A 320 -21.67 -4.24 18.11
CA ARG A 320 -21.23 -3.84 19.47
C ARG A 320 -20.26 -4.84 20.12
N PHE A 321 -20.40 -6.14 19.83
CA PHE A 321 -19.50 -7.17 20.35
C PHE A 321 -18.16 -7.17 19.58
N LYS A 322 -18.20 -6.90 18.28
CA LYS A 322 -17.00 -6.69 17.45
C LYS A 322 -16.22 -5.46 17.91
N GLN A 323 -16.90 -4.33 18.15
CA GLN A 323 -16.28 -3.10 18.69
C GLN A 323 -15.67 -3.33 20.08
N GLN A 324 -16.35 -4.06 20.98
CA GLN A 324 -15.78 -4.42 22.28
C GLN A 324 -14.53 -5.31 22.15
N LEU A 325 -14.52 -6.28 21.23
CA LEU A 325 -13.34 -7.10 20.96
C LEU A 325 -12.19 -6.29 20.37
N THR A 326 -12.47 -5.33 19.50
CA THR A 326 -11.47 -4.43 18.91
C THR A 326 -10.91 -3.47 19.95
N SER A 327 -11.74 -2.89 20.81
CA SER A 327 -11.28 -2.02 21.92
C SER A 327 -10.46 -2.77 22.96
N LEU A 328 -10.77 -4.05 23.22
CA LEU A 328 -9.96 -4.92 24.07
C LEU A 328 -8.60 -5.25 23.43
N ARG A 329 -8.56 -5.38 22.10
CA ARG A 329 -7.32 -5.64 21.35
C ARG A 329 -6.43 -4.40 21.25
N SER A 330 -6.99 -3.23 20.94
CA SER A 330 -6.23 -1.98 20.82
C SER A 330 -5.71 -1.45 22.17
N GLY A 331 -6.27 -1.93 23.28
CA GLY A 331 -5.90 -1.46 24.62
C GLY A 331 -6.33 -0.03 24.93
N ALA A 332 -7.05 0.64 24.04
CA ALA A 332 -7.48 2.03 24.20
C ALA A 332 -8.33 2.29 25.45
N GLY A 333 -9.18 1.34 25.83
CA GLY A 333 -9.95 1.38 27.07
C GLY A 333 -9.10 1.34 28.35
N SER A 334 -7.82 0.94 28.22
CA SER A 334 -6.86 0.84 29.32
C SER A 334 -6.04 2.12 29.53
N ILE A 335 -6.11 3.09 28.59
CA ILE A 335 -5.35 4.34 28.65
C ILE A 335 -6.15 5.39 29.43
N ASP A 336 -5.46 6.12 30.32
CA ASP A 336 -5.98 7.28 31.03
C ASP A 336 -5.70 8.54 30.21
N TRP A 337 -6.61 8.84 29.27
CA TRP A 337 -6.44 9.92 28.29
C TRP A 337 -6.23 11.31 28.94
N PRO A 338 -6.96 11.70 29.99
CA PRO A 338 -6.75 12.98 30.68
C PRO A 338 -5.37 13.15 31.34
N ARG A 339 -4.54 12.08 31.37
CA ARG A 339 -3.18 12.11 31.94
C ARG A 339 -2.12 11.71 30.93
N THR A 340 -2.51 11.37 29.70
CA THR A 340 -1.62 10.89 28.63
C THR A 340 -1.23 12.04 27.72
N GLN A 341 0.07 12.25 27.51
CA GLN A 341 0.62 13.31 26.67
C GLN A 341 0.88 12.85 25.22
N ALA A 342 1.22 11.58 25.01
CA ALA A 342 1.52 11.02 23.70
C ALA A 342 1.02 9.58 23.59
N TYR A 343 0.64 9.16 22.36
CA TYR A 343 0.13 7.82 22.10
C TYR A 343 0.47 7.37 20.68
N ARG A 344 0.57 6.05 20.49
CA ARG A 344 0.82 5.41 19.22
C ARG A 344 -0.34 5.59 18.25
N VAL A 345 -0.01 5.86 17.02
CA VAL A 345 -0.88 5.74 15.84
C VAL A 345 -0.34 4.62 14.97
N LYS A 346 -1.14 3.58 14.76
CA LYS A 346 -0.76 2.49 13.87
C LYS A 346 -0.76 2.98 12.42
N LEU A 347 0.31 2.70 11.72
CA LEU A 347 0.46 2.88 10.27
C LEU A 347 0.86 1.55 9.63
N SER A 348 0.97 1.52 8.31
CA SER A 348 1.47 0.34 7.60
C SER A 348 2.97 0.14 7.86
N HIS A 349 3.34 -1.12 8.13
CA HIS A 349 4.74 -1.53 8.30
C HIS A 349 5.62 -1.03 7.13
N PRO A 350 6.86 -0.60 7.39
CA PRO A 350 7.60 -0.55 8.66
C PRO A 350 7.43 0.76 9.45
N ILE A 351 6.40 1.53 9.16
CA ILE A 351 6.19 2.85 9.73
C ILE A 351 5.21 2.79 10.91
N GLU A 352 5.53 3.53 11.95
CA GLU A 352 4.66 3.78 13.09
C GLU A 352 4.53 5.28 13.31
N GLY A 353 3.43 5.71 13.93
CA GLY A 353 3.17 7.11 14.23
C GLY A 353 2.99 7.38 15.71
N ILE A 354 3.21 8.64 16.11
CA ILE A 354 2.83 9.15 17.43
C ILE A 354 2.03 10.43 17.25
N HIS A 355 0.89 10.50 17.96
CA HIS A 355 0.22 11.76 18.20
C HIS A 355 0.51 12.29 19.61
N LEU A 356 0.73 13.59 19.72
CA LEU A 356 0.66 14.31 20.97
C LEU A 356 -0.80 14.58 21.30
N ASN A 357 -1.19 14.36 22.55
CA ASN A 357 -2.55 14.58 23.02
C ASN A 357 -2.80 16.07 23.27
N LEU A 358 -2.97 16.82 22.16
CA LEU A 358 -2.96 18.27 22.13
C LEU A 358 -4.30 18.86 22.56
N GLN A 359 -4.27 19.89 23.40
CA GLN A 359 -5.45 20.67 23.80
C GLN A 359 -6.12 21.29 22.55
N GLY A 360 -7.44 21.16 22.48
CA GLY A 360 -8.24 21.67 21.35
C GLY A 360 -8.21 20.79 20.09
N ARG A 361 -7.36 19.75 20.02
CA ARG A 361 -7.31 18.79 18.90
C ARG A 361 -7.92 17.43 19.27
N GLN A 362 -7.48 16.85 20.38
CA GLN A 362 -8.04 15.58 20.86
C GLN A 362 -9.10 15.79 21.92
N PRO A 363 -10.06 14.84 22.11
CA PRO A 363 -11.20 15.01 23.05
C PRO A 363 -10.81 15.26 24.50
N ALA A 364 -9.71 14.68 24.98
CA ALA A 364 -9.16 14.91 26.32
C ALA A 364 -7.69 15.36 26.21
N GLY A 365 -7.42 16.30 25.31
CA GLY A 365 -6.07 16.84 25.08
C GLY A 365 -5.53 17.52 26.33
N VAL A 366 -4.29 17.22 26.68
CA VAL A 366 -3.62 17.73 27.90
C VAL A 366 -2.37 18.55 27.60
N VAL A 367 -1.77 18.39 26.41
CA VAL A 367 -0.56 19.11 26.02
C VAL A 367 -0.95 20.52 25.51
N PRO A 368 -0.50 21.59 26.16
CA PRO A 368 -0.68 22.95 25.64
C PRO A 368 0.07 23.14 24.32
N THR A 369 -0.41 24.05 23.49
CA THR A 369 0.25 24.36 22.20
C THR A 369 1.69 24.87 22.41
N THR A 370 1.95 25.57 23.53
CA THR A 370 3.30 26.05 23.90
C THR A 370 4.30 24.91 24.14
N ASP A 371 3.82 23.77 24.60
CA ASP A 371 4.65 22.62 24.99
C ASP A 371 4.76 21.58 23.86
N TYR A 372 4.02 21.80 22.76
CA TYR A 372 3.95 20.87 21.63
C TYR A 372 5.33 20.56 21.05
N GLU A 373 6.05 21.58 20.62
CA GLU A 373 7.35 21.39 19.96
C GLU A 373 8.44 20.90 20.91
N PRO A 374 8.59 21.45 22.14
CA PRO A 374 9.53 20.91 23.12
C PRO A 374 9.31 19.42 23.40
N LEU A 375 8.07 19.00 23.65
CA LEU A 375 7.73 17.60 23.92
C LEU A 375 8.00 16.70 22.69
N ARG A 376 7.64 17.18 21.50
CA ARG A 376 7.88 16.46 20.26
C ARG A 376 9.37 16.18 20.06
N GLN A 377 10.21 17.19 20.24
CA GLN A 377 11.65 17.05 20.11
C GLN A 377 12.26 16.14 21.18
N GLU A 378 11.76 16.18 22.41
CA GLU A 378 12.19 15.28 23.48
C GLU A 378 11.91 13.83 23.13
N ILE A 379 10.68 13.52 22.68
CA ILE A 379 10.28 12.17 22.24
C ILE A 379 11.16 11.69 21.08
N ILE A 380 11.36 12.52 20.06
CA ILE A 380 12.24 12.20 18.92
C ILE A 380 13.66 11.90 19.38
N ALA A 381 14.23 12.73 20.25
CA ALA A 381 15.59 12.54 20.75
C ALA A 381 15.76 11.21 21.49
N ARG A 382 14.78 10.81 22.29
CA ARG A 382 14.80 9.53 23.02
C ARG A 382 14.58 8.34 22.10
N LEU A 383 13.68 8.44 21.11
CA LEU A 383 13.47 7.38 20.12
C LEU A 383 14.73 7.10 19.28
N ARG A 384 15.51 8.13 18.95
CA ARG A 384 16.79 7.96 18.21
C ARG A 384 17.80 7.08 18.92
N THR A 385 17.69 6.89 20.23
CA THR A 385 18.59 6.02 21.01
C THR A 385 18.11 4.57 21.09
N ARG A 386 16.94 4.27 20.53
CA ARG A 386 16.33 2.93 20.60
C ARG A 386 16.88 2.02 19.51
N PRO A 387 17.36 0.80 19.85
CA PRO A 387 17.86 -0.15 18.86
C PRO A 387 16.79 -0.69 17.90
N GLU A 388 15.52 -0.62 18.28
CA GLU A 388 14.38 -1.07 17.45
C GLU A 388 14.02 -0.05 16.36
N ILE A 389 14.57 1.17 16.43
CA ILE A 389 14.24 2.29 15.53
C ILE A 389 15.34 2.50 14.51
N LEU A 390 14.98 2.48 13.23
CA LEU A 390 15.90 2.78 12.13
C LEU A 390 15.97 4.30 11.86
N ALA A 391 14.80 4.96 11.85
CA ALA A 391 14.71 6.40 11.63
C ALA A 391 13.52 6.99 12.40
N VAL A 392 13.62 8.28 12.77
CA VAL A 392 12.52 9.03 13.37
C VAL A 392 12.61 10.49 12.97
N CYS A 393 11.47 11.07 12.60
CA CYS A 393 11.37 12.47 12.16
C CYS A 393 10.01 13.09 12.52
N PRO A 394 9.92 14.42 12.56
CA PRO A 394 8.65 15.12 12.57
C PRO A 394 7.94 14.97 11.23
N ARG A 395 6.60 15.02 11.21
CA ARG A 395 5.79 14.83 10.01
C ARG A 395 6.14 15.79 8.86
N GLU A 396 6.60 16.99 9.18
CA GLU A 396 6.99 18.02 8.22
C GLU A 396 8.25 17.63 7.40
N ALA A 397 9.01 16.64 7.85
CA ALA A 397 10.14 16.08 7.10
C ALA A 397 9.69 15.07 6.03
N ALA A 398 8.50 14.48 6.19
CA ALA A 398 7.95 13.49 5.27
C ALA A 398 6.86 14.08 4.36
N TYR A 399 6.12 15.07 4.84
CA TYR A 399 4.94 15.61 4.15
C TYR A 399 4.89 17.13 4.19
N HIS A 400 4.19 17.68 3.23
CA HIS A 400 3.73 19.06 3.21
C HIS A 400 2.40 19.14 2.46
N GLY A 401 1.66 20.24 2.62
CA GLY A 401 0.39 20.47 1.95
C GLY A 401 -0.78 20.67 2.91
N PRO A 402 -1.99 20.85 2.36
CA PRO A 402 -3.17 21.22 3.15
C PRO A 402 -3.64 20.13 4.12
N HIS A 403 -3.28 18.87 3.88
CA HIS A 403 -3.66 17.72 4.71
C HIS A 403 -2.59 17.32 5.74
N LEU A 404 -1.50 18.10 5.87
CA LEU A 404 -0.42 17.81 6.82
C LEU A 404 -0.90 17.57 8.25
N ALA A 405 -1.94 18.31 8.68
CA ALA A 405 -2.51 18.18 10.01
C ALA A 405 -3.11 16.79 10.31
N ASN A 406 -3.47 16.04 9.27
CA ASN A 406 -4.04 14.69 9.40
C ASN A 406 -2.96 13.61 9.65
N ALA A 407 -1.68 13.92 9.38
CA ALA A 407 -0.59 13.00 9.64
C ALA A 407 -0.23 12.93 11.13
N PRO A 408 0.31 11.80 11.63
CA PRO A 408 0.88 11.73 12.97
C PRO A 408 1.96 12.78 13.20
N ASP A 409 2.09 13.30 14.42
CA ASP A 409 3.04 14.38 14.74
C ASP A 409 4.50 13.93 14.61
N ILE A 410 4.75 12.65 14.87
CA ILE A 410 6.06 12.00 14.76
C ILE A 410 5.88 10.73 13.93
N LEU A 411 6.78 10.51 12.98
CA LEU A 411 6.89 9.28 12.20
C LEU A 411 8.16 8.55 12.56
N LEU A 412 8.08 7.25 12.69
CA LEU A 412 9.24 6.41 12.95
C LEU A 412 9.23 5.17 12.05
N GLN A 413 10.41 4.79 11.59
CA GLN A 413 10.65 3.55 10.85
C GLN A 413 11.29 2.54 11.78
N LEU A 414 10.70 1.35 11.86
CA LEU A 414 11.23 0.24 12.63
C LEU A 414 12.40 -0.42 11.91
N GLN A 415 13.30 -1.03 12.69
CA GLN A 415 14.31 -1.95 12.14
C GLN A 415 13.63 -3.19 11.53
N PRO A 416 14.25 -3.83 10.52
CA PRO A 416 13.64 -4.95 9.80
C PRO A 416 13.23 -6.16 10.66
N ASP A 417 13.81 -6.31 11.85
CA ASP A 417 13.49 -7.40 12.77
C ASP A 417 12.26 -7.14 13.65
N PHE A 418 11.65 -5.94 13.55
CA PHE A 418 10.55 -5.51 14.40
C PHE A 418 9.31 -5.10 13.61
N ASP A 419 8.16 -5.52 14.09
CA ASP A 419 6.82 -5.04 13.70
C ASP A 419 6.25 -4.11 14.79
N GLY A 420 5.22 -3.34 14.46
CA GLY A 420 4.50 -2.51 15.44
C GLY A 420 3.58 -3.35 16.33
N GLY A 421 3.83 -3.33 17.64
CA GLY A 421 3.05 -4.08 18.63
C GLY A 421 2.01 -3.26 19.37
N ALA A 422 1.11 -3.95 20.07
CA ALA A 422 0.01 -3.33 20.83
C ALA A 422 0.06 -3.65 22.34
N ASP A 423 1.11 -4.31 22.85
CA ASP A 423 1.23 -4.54 24.29
C ASP A 423 1.43 -3.20 25.02
N LEU A 424 0.95 -3.12 26.28
CA LEU A 424 1.02 -1.90 27.08
C LEU A 424 2.01 -2.00 28.26
N VAL A 425 2.70 -3.14 28.38
CA VAL A 425 3.58 -3.43 29.52
C VAL A 425 4.99 -3.75 29.06
N GLU A 426 5.13 -4.70 28.15
CA GLU A 426 6.42 -5.14 27.63
C GLU A 426 6.77 -4.33 26.38
N ILE A 427 7.99 -3.74 26.34
CA ILE A 427 8.43 -2.93 25.18
C ILE A 427 8.65 -3.78 23.94
N VAL A 428 9.18 -4.99 24.12
CA VAL A 428 9.40 -5.93 23.02
C VAL A 428 8.74 -7.25 23.38
N THR A 429 7.98 -7.79 22.43
CA THR A 429 7.29 -9.08 22.58
C THR A 429 7.44 -9.94 21.34
N PRO A 430 7.50 -11.26 21.46
CA PRO A 430 7.42 -12.14 20.30
C PRO A 430 6.01 -12.07 19.67
N ILE A 431 5.95 -12.14 18.34
CA ILE A 431 4.69 -12.24 17.62
C ILE A 431 4.22 -13.69 17.62
N PRO A 432 2.96 -13.99 18.04
CA PRO A 432 2.45 -15.34 18.04
C PRO A 432 2.51 -16.01 16.66
N ALA A 433 2.94 -17.28 16.60
CA ALA A 433 3.11 -18.01 15.34
C ALA A 433 1.85 -18.03 14.46
N GLY A 434 0.66 -18.15 15.04
CA GLY A 434 -0.59 -18.11 14.29
C GLY A 434 -0.86 -16.79 13.57
N TRP A 435 -0.32 -15.68 14.08
CA TRP A 435 -0.42 -14.37 13.41
C TRP A 435 0.60 -14.25 12.27
N LEU A 436 1.81 -14.78 12.47
CA LEU A 436 2.83 -14.84 11.43
C LEU A 436 2.38 -15.68 10.23
N GLN A 437 1.59 -16.74 10.48
CA GLN A 437 1.09 -17.63 9.43
C GLN A 437 -0.04 -17.02 8.60
N SER A 438 -0.88 -16.18 9.20
CA SER A 438 -2.02 -15.58 8.49
C SER A 438 -1.57 -14.57 7.43
N ILE A 439 -0.57 -13.74 7.79
CA ILE A 439 0.06 -12.76 6.91
C ILE A 439 1.55 -12.87 7.15
N SER A 440 2.27 -13.40 6.16
CA SER A 440 3.68 -13.75 6.30
C SER A 440 4.63 -12.78 5.60
N GLY A 441 4.11 -11.95 4.70
CA GLY A 441 4.81 -10.86 4.05
C GLY A 441 4.26 -9.51 4.47
N TYR A 442 5.13 -8.53 4.59
CA TYR A 442 4.83 -7.15 4.88
C TYR A 442 5.48 -6.23 3.85
N HIS A 443 5.05 -4.98 3.82
CA HIS A 443 5.58 -3.99 2.90
C HIS A 443 6.99 -3.55 3.30
N ASP A 444 7.73 -3.09 2.29
CA ASP A 444 9.00 -2.40 2.43
C ASP A 444 8.95 -1.09 1.63
N LEU A 445 9.80 -0.15 1.97
CA LEU A 445 9.83 1.17 1.33
C LEU A 445 10.40 1.13 -0.09
N ASP A 446 11.18 0.11 -0.45
CA ASP A 446 11.87 0.07 -1.73
C ASP A 446 11.23 -0.95 -2.69
N GLY A 447 10.47 -0.42 -3.62
CA GLY A 447 9.93 -1.14 -4.76
C GLY A 447 10.91 -1.20 -5.95
N ILE A 448 10.36 -1.49 -7.13
CA ILE A 448 11.14 -1.64 -8.36
C ILE A 448 10.82 -0.55 -9.39
N LEU A 449 11.83 -0.20 -10.21
CA LEU A 449 11.69 0.57 -11.43
C LEU A 449 12.56 -0.03 -12.52
N VAL A 450 11.94 -0.40 -13.65
CA VAL A 450 12.63 -0.70 -14.90
C VAL A 450 12.12 0.25 -15.97
N ALA A 451 13.03 0.92 -16.68
CA ALA A 451 12.71 1.82 -17.77
C ALA A 451 13.38 1.31 -19.05
N ALA A 452 12.60 0.99 -20.09
CA ALA A 452 13.09 0.43 -21.33
C ALA A 452 12.29 0.95 -22.53
N GLY A 453 12.94 1.12 -23.67
CA GLY A 453 12.30 1.61 -24.90
C GLY A 453 13.12 2.71 -25.57
N PRO A 454 12.68 3.20 -26.73
CA PRO A 454 13.46 4.13 -27.54
C PRO A 454 13.70 5.49 -26.88
N SER A 455 12.85 5.88 -25.91
CA SER A 455 13.01 7.16 -25.19
C SER A 455 13.88 7.06 -23.94
N PHE A 456 14.33 5.86 -23.55
CA PHE A 456 15.14 5.64 -22.36
C PHE A 456 16.61 5.38 -22.65
N VAL A 457 17.49 5.80 -21.77
CA VAL A 457 18.93 5.54 -21.83
C VAL A 457 19.21 4.18 -21.20
N PRO A 458 19.77 3.21 -21.95
CA PRO A 458 20.16 1.94 -21.36
C PRO A 458 21.21 2.13 -20.25
N GLN A 459 21.07 1.37 -19.17
CA GLN A 459 21.97 1.39 -18.00
C GLN A 459 22.17 2.81 -17.40
N ALA A 460 21.15 3.66 -17.50
CA ALA A 460 21.21 5.01 -16.96
C ALA A 460 21.52 4.98 -15.45
N ALA A 461 22.38 5.89 -15.00
CA ALA A 461 22.69 6.08 -13.59
C ALA A 461 21.89 7.26 -13.04
N LEU A 462 21.28 7.07 -11.87
CA LEU A 462 20.60 8.13 -11.13
C LEU A 462 21.44 8.52 -9.92
N ALA A 463 21.73 9.81 -9.77
CA ALA A 463 22.49 10.34 -8.63
C ALA A 463 21.72 10.25 -7.30
N GLN A 464 20.39 10.19 -7.39
CA GLN A 464 19.50 10.05 -6.24
C GLN A 464 18.47 8.97 -6.57
N GLN A 465 18.07 8.21 -5.56
CA GLN A 465 17.03 7.21 -5.70
C GLN A 465 15.74 7.87 -6.21
N PRO A 466 15.11 7.32 -7.28
CA PRO A 466 13.82 7.79 -7.75
C PRO A 466 12.74 7.51 -6.71
N GLN A 467 11.79 8.42 -6.62
CA GLN A 467 10.63 8.31 -5.75
C GLN A 467 9.36 8.09 -6.58
N LEU A 468 8.36 7.51 -5.97
CA LEU A 468 7.12 7.17 -6.66
C LEU A 468 6.43 8.41 -7.26
N GLN A 469 6.51 9.56 -6.59
CA GLN A 469 6.00 10.83 -7.08
C GLN A 469 6.72 11.35 -8.34
N ASP A 470 7.90 10.84 -8.67
CA ASP A 470 8.67 11.24 -9.87
C ASP A 470 8.10 10.62 -11.15
N ILE A 471 7.23 9.59 -11.05
CA ILE A 471 6.72 8.84 -12.21
C ILE A 471 5.81 9.73 -13.06
N THR A 472 4.78 10.33 -12.50
CA THR A 472 3.82 11.17 -13.27
C THR A 472 4.49 12.36 -13.97
N PRO A 473 5.34 13.21 -13.35
CA PRO A 473 6.02 14.26 -14.07
C PRO A 473 6.96 13.74 -15.17
N THR A 474 7.58 12.57 -14.96
CA THR A 474 8.41 11.92 -16.00
C THR A 474 7.57 11.46 -17.18
N VAL A 475 6.42 10.85 -16.94
CA VAL A 475 5.48 10.39 -17.97
C VAL A 475 4.91 11.57 -18.77
N LEU A 476 4.46 12.64 -18.10
CA LEU A 476 4.00 13.86 -18.77
C LEU A 476 5.07 14.42 -19.70
N HIS A 477 6.30 14.54 -19.19
CA HIS A 477 7.43 15.02 -19.99
C HIS A 477 7.73 14.11 -21.19
N LEU A 478 7.71 12.78 -21.01
CA LEU A 478 7.88 11.80 -22.10
C LEU A 478 6.84 11.99 -23.20
N LEU A 479 5.59 12.15 -22.83
CA LEU A 479 4.46 12.35 -23.74
C LEU A 479 4.34 13.78 -24.28
N GLY A 480 5.34 14.64 -24.02
CA GLY A 480 5.41 16.00 -24.58
C GLY A 480 4.53 17.00 -23.84
N GLN A 481 4.02 16.64 -22.68
CA GLN A 481 3.16 17.52 -21.90
C GLN A 481 3.96 18.34 -20.89
N PRO A 482 3.49 19.55 -20.56
CA PRO A 482 4.10 20.34 -19.50
C PRO A 482 3.84 19.68 -18.13
N VAL A 483 4.77 19.87 -17.20
CA VAL A 483 4.69 19.39 -15.83
C VAL A 483 4.04 20.44 -14.93
N PRO A 484 2.97 20.15 -14.22
CA PRO A 484 2.34 21.06 -13.27
C PRO A 484 3.29 21.52 -12.15
N ALA A 485 3.29 22.83 -11.86
CA ALA A 485 4.21 23.45 -10.88
C ALA A 485 3.99 22.99 -9.42
N ASN A 486 2.84 22.41 -9.12
CA ASN A 486 2.49 21.90 -7.78
C ASN A 486 2.79 20.41 -7.56
N MET A 487 3.37 19.73 -8.53
CA MET A 487 3.88 18.38 -8.33
C MET A 487 5.16 18.41 -7.49
N ASP A 488 5.25 17.47 -6.55
CA ASP A 488 6.43 17.30 -5.69
C ASP A 488 7.53 16.50 -6.40
N GLY A 489 7.11 15.66 -7.32
CA GLY A 489 8.00 14.81 -8.11
C GLY A 489 8.78 15.60 -9.15
N ARG A 490 9.97 15.14 -9.45
CA ARG A 490 10.85 15.64 -10.51
C ARG A 490 10.82 14.75 -11.73
N VAL A 491 11.08 15.34 -12.90
CA VAL A 491 11.34 14.56 -14.11
C VAL A 491 12.68 13.82 -13.98
N LEU A 492 12.68 12.51 -14.18
CA LEU A 492 13.88 11.67 -14.12
C LEU A 492 14.71 11.81 -15.41
N LEU A 493 15.18 13.04 -15.70
CA LEU A 493 15.90 13.38 -16.93
C LEU A 493 17.06 12.43 -17.26
N PRO A 494 17.89 11.95 -16.28
CA PRO A 494 18.96 11.02 -16.61
C PRO A 494 18.51 9.67 -17.19
N LEU A 495 17.24 9.29 -17.01
CA LEU A 495 16.66 8.10 -17.65
C LEU A 495 16.34 8.34 -19.13
N LEU A 496 16.23 9.59 -19.56
CA LEU A 496 15.66 9.96 -20.86
C LEU A 496 16.73 10.21 -21.91
N ALA A 497 16.57 9.63 -23.10
CA ALA A 497 17.45 9.83 -24.24
C ALA A 497 17.35 11.27 -24.81
N SER A 498 16.27 11.97 -24.51
CA SER A 498 16.04 13.35 -24.98
C SER A 498 16.47 14.37 -23.92
N SER A 499 17.27 15.36 -24.32
CA SER A 499 17.66 16.52 -23.50
C SER A 499 16.67 17.69 -23.57
N ARG A 500 15.42 17.41 -23.97
CA ARG A 500 14.38 18.44 -24.05
C ARG A 500 14.19 19.11 -22.68
N PRO A 501 14.08 20.47 -22.60
CA PRO A 501 13.83 21.15 -21.33
C PRO A 501 12.45 20.77 -20.77
N VAL A 502 12.36 20.71 -19.45
CA VAL A 502 11.08 20.52 -18.76
C VAL A 502 10.27 21.82 -18.88
N VAL A 503 9.10 21.73 -19.48
CA VAL A 503 8.15 22.84 -19.54
C VAL A 503 7.24 22.75 -18.32
N VAL A 504 7.07 23.85 -17.59
CA VAL A 504 6.22 23.92 -16.40
C VAL A 504 4.91 24.60 -16.76
N SER A 505 3.79 24.09 -16.24
CA SER A 505 2.45 24.69 -16.41
C SER A 505 1.79 25.02 -15.07
N SER A 506 0.73 25.83 -15.13
CA SER A 506 -0.20 25.94 -14.02
C SER A 506 -0.88 24.58 -13.76
N PRO A 507 -1.18 24.24 -12.49
CA PRO A 507 -1.92 23.03 -12.18
C PRO A 507 -3.35 23.10 -12.70
N LEU A 508 -3.94 21.95 -12.96
CA LEU A 508 -5.38 21.85 -13.13
C LEU A 508 -6.10 22.18 -11.80
N PRO A 509 -7.32 22.71 -11.86
CA PRO A 509 -8.14 22.85 -10.66
C PRO A 509 -8.41 21.48 -10.05
N ASN A 510 -8.45 21.43 -8.73
CA ASN A 510 -8.87 20.23 -8.03
C ASN A 510 -10.30 19.87 -8.45
N THR A 511 -10.52 18.61 -8.77
CA THR A 511 -11.87 18.10 -9.02
C THR A 511 -12.55 17.94 -7.66
N PRO A 512 -13.80 18.44 -7.46
CA PRO A 512 -14.50 18.17 -6.23
C PRO A 512 -14.60 16.66 -6.01
N ALA A 513 -14.26 16.21 -4.82
CA ALA A 513 -14.48 14.83 -4.42
C ALA A 513 -15.95 14.50 -4.68
N GLY A 514 -16.23 13.53 -5.56
CA GLY A 514 -17.59 13.12 -5.87
C GLY A 514 -18.27 12.58 -4.61
N ASP A 515 -19.62 12.64 -4.56
CA ASP A 515 -20.38 11.98 -3.49
C ASP A 515 -20.38 10.45 -3.74
N ASN A 516 -19.21 9.85 -3.58
CA ASN A 516 -18.89 8.47 -3.91
C ASN A 516 -18.97 7.59 -2.67
N GLN A 517 -20.11 7.65 -1.96
CA GLN A 517 -20.32 6.84 -0.78
C GLN A 517 -20.55 5.38 -1.19
N LEU A 518 -19.67 4.51 -0.71
CA LEU A 518 -19.91 3.07 -0.68
C LEU A 518 -21.11 2.81 0.23
N SER A 519 -21.98 1.85 -0.12
CA SER A 519 -22.99 1.38 0.82
C SER A 519 -22.33 0.64 1.99
N PRO A 520 -22.98 0.55 3.16
CA PRO A 520 -22.45 -0.20 4.31
C PRO A 520 -22.08 -1.67 3.98
N ASP A 521 -22.81 -2.32 3.09
CA ASP A 521 -22.53 -3.70 2.67
C ASP A 521 -21.28 -3.78 1.78
N GLU A 522 -21.10 -2.80 0.89
CA GLU A 522 -19.90 -2.69 0.04
C GLU A 522 -18.67 -2.40 0.90
N GLU A 523 -18.75 -1.45 1.84
CA GLU A 523 -17.66 -1.18 2.77
C GLU A 523 -17.30 -2.41 3.61
N ALA A 524 -18.29 -3.14 4.10
CA ALA A 524 -18.07 -4.36 4.85
C ALA A 524 -17.37 -5.46 4.02
N GLY A 525 -17.73 -5.60 2.75
CA GLY A 525 -17.10 -6.52 1.80
C GLY A 525 -15.64 -6.15 1.52
N ILE A 526 -15.38 -4.90 1.20
CA ILE A 526 -14.04 -4.36 0.94
C ILE A 526 -13.18 -4.45 2.22
N ALA A 527 -13.73 -4.06 3.37
CA ALA A 527 -13.02 -4.17 4.65
C ALA A 527 -12.66 -5.62 5.00
N ALA A 528 -13.49 -6.60 4.61
CA ALA A 528 -13.16 -8.01 4.77
C ALA A 528 -11.97 -8.40 3.88
N ALA A 529 -11.94 -7.92 2.63
CA ALA A 529 -10.84 -8.13 1.70
C ALA A 529 -9.52 -7.53 2.22
N LEU A 530 -9.56 -6.29 2.69
CA LEU A 530 -8.41 -5.60 3.27
C LEU A 530 -7.86 -6.30 4.51
N ARG A 531 -8.74 -6.86 5.37
CA ARG A 531 -8.30 -7.66 6.53
C ARG A 531 -7.64 -8.97 6.11
N ASP A 532 -8.16 -9.61 5.08
CA ASP A 532 -7.60 -10.87 4.57
C ASP A 532 -6.21 -10.66 3.95
N LEU A 533 -5.96 -9.49 3.38
CA LEU A 533 -4.66 -9.05 2.88
C LEU A 533 -3.76 -8.41 3.97
N GLY A 534 -4.31 -8.11 5.15
CA GLY A 534 -3.55 -7.53 6.26
C GLY A 534 -3.39 -6.02 6.26
N TYR A 535 -4.08 -5.33 5.37
CA TYR A 535 -4.04 -3.86 5.30
C TYR A 535 -4.77 -3.19 6.47
N ILE A 536 -5.86 -3.78 6.95
CA ILE A 536 -6.62 -3.28 8.10
C ILE A 536 -6.91 -4.39 9.11
N GLU A 537 -7.13 -4.03 10.39
CA GLU A 537 -7.46 -4.99 11.47
C GLU A 537 -8.92 -5.44 11.47
#